data_b472edc369ba8f2631299589713c361f
#
_entry.id   b472edc369ba8f2631299589713c361f
#
_cell.length_a   1.000
_cell.length_b   1.000
_cell.length_c   1.000
_cell.angle_alpha   90.00
_cell.angle_beta   90.00
_cell.angle_gamma   90.00
#
_symmetry.space_group_name_H-M   'P 1'
#
loop_
_entity.id
_entity.type
_entity.pdbx_description
1 polymer ?
#
loop_
_entity_poly.entity_id
_entity_poly.type
_entity_poly.pdbx_seq_one_letter_code
_entity_poly.pdbx_strand_id
1 'polypeptide(L)'
;MALRDKVTEAILEHFPVPEEKQYPGRPFYFNDYTDNLFCPMDKKVEQAYLEGDGDELLPTKKIYGGREVICPPKMGSIASSSAMSFNLLGNGPVVVPEDYALPAGTYELQYEKKMYTICAGNHPANLDAFLSDESSKTAIFCEMKHKHLLCYIDVWKIVVLYIVL
;
A
#
# COMPACT_ATOMS: atom_id res chain seq x y z
N MET A 1 21.75 2.86 11.83
CA MET A 1 20.30 2.95 11.71
C MET A 1 19.92 2.82 10.22
N ALA A 2 19.05 1.88 9.88
CA ALA A 2 18.63 1.69 8.50
C ALA A 2 17.81 2.91 8.01
N LEU A 3 17.79 3.16 6.70
CA LEU A 3 17.01 4.26 6.11
C LEU A 3 15.54 4.18 6.49
N ARG A 4 15.00 2.94 6.52
CA ARG A 4 13.60 2.68 6.93
C ARG A 4 13.31 3.18 8.34
N ASP A 5 14.25 3.00 9.28
CA ASP A 5 14.07 3.42 10.67
C ASP A 5 13.95 4.93 10.78
N LYS A 6 14.79 5.66 10.03
CA LYS A 6 14.77 7.13 9.99
C LYS A 6 13.47 7.67 9.39
N VAL A 7 12.94 7.01 8.35
CA VAL A 7 11.65 7.38 7.74
C VAL A 7 10.53 7.16 8.73
N THR A 8 10.52 6.01 9.41
CA THR A 8 9.51 5.69 10.43
C THR A 8 9.57 6.69 11.58
N GLU A 9 10.76 7.06 12.06
CA GLU A 9 10.93 8.07 13.11
C GLU A 9 10.39 9.43 12.68
N ALA A 10 10.72 9.89 11.46
CA ALA A 10 10.23 11.16 10.93
C ALA A 10 8.69 11.19 10.77
N ILE A 11 8.08 10.08 10.35
CA ILE A 11 6.62 9.99 10.30
C ILE A 11 6.02 10.06 11.71
N LEU A 12 6.59 9.34 12.68
CA LEU A 12 6.10 9.35 14.06
C LEU A 12 6.23 10.72 14.74
N GLU A 13 7.23 11.51 14.38
CA GLU A 13 7.39 12.87 14.88
C GLU A 13 6.22 13.78 14.48
N HIS A 14 5.68 13.59 13.28
CA HIS A 14 4.59 14.41 12.75
C HIS A 14 3.20 13.77 12.90
N PHE A 15 3.13 12.44 12.89
CA PHE A 15 1.91 11.65 12.94
C PHE A 15 2.05 10.50 13.94
N PRO A 16 2.15 10.79 15.24
CA PRO A 16 2.32 9.76 16.26
C PRO A 16 1.07 8.86 16.33
N VAL A 17 1.28 7.56 16.44
CA VAL A 17 0.19 6.64 16.76
C VAL A 17 -0.16 6.82 18.24
N PRO A 18 -1.42 7.17 18.59
CA PRO A 18 -1.84 7.30 19.99
C PRO A 18 -1.56 6.02 20.79
N GLU A 19 -1.08 6.12 22.03
CA GLU A 19 -0.66 4.95 22.82
C GLU A 19 -1.77 3.90 22.95
N GLU A 20 -3.01 4.33 23.15
CA GLU A 20 -4.18 3.46 23.27
C GLU A 20 -4.55 2.72 21.98
N LYS A 21 -4.04 3.19 20.85
CA LYS A 21 -4.24 2.58 19.52
C LYS A 21 -3.04 1.79 19.03
N GLN A 22 -1.93 1.80 19.78
CA GLN A 22 -0.71 1.10 19.36
C GLN A 22 -0.85 -0.41 19.50
N TYR A 23 -0.27 -1.14 18.56
CA TYR A 23 -0.06 -2.56 18.71
C TYR A 23 0.97 -2.82 19.82
N PRO A 24 0.73 -3.76 20.76
CA PRO A 24 1.60 -4.00 21.91
C PRO A 24 3.08 -4.21 21.50
N GLY A 25 3.95 -3.36 22.04
CA GLY A 25 5.39 -3.41 21.78
C GLY A 25 5.82 -2.88 20.40
N ARG A 26 4.91 -2.23 19.66
CA ARG A 26 5.21 -1.67 18.32
C ARG A 26 4.60 -0.28 18.15
N PRO A 27 5.28 0.79 18.57
CA PRO A 27 4.74 2.16 18.62
C PRO A 27 4.40 2.75 17.24
N PHE A 28 4.85 2.13 16.14
CA PHE A 28 4.56 2.54 14.76
C PHE A 28 3.53 1.65 14.04
N TYR A 29 2.79 0.84 14.83
CA TYR A 29 1.70 0.02 14.33
C TYR A 29 0.41 0.35 15.07
N PHE A 30 -0.66 0.56 14.34
CA PHE A 30 -2.00 0.53 14.89
C PHE A 30 -2.40 -0.90 15.27
N ASN A 31 -3.09 -1.05 16.40
CA ASN A 31 -3.64 -2.33 16.84
C ASN A 31 -4.78 -2.80 15.92
N ASP A 32 -5.60 -1.86 15.48
CA ASP A 32 -6.57 -2.05 14.40
C ASP A 32 -6.09 -1.31 13.15
N TYR A 33 -5.91 -2.03 12.04
CA TYR A 33 -5.42 -1.42 10.80
C TYR A 33 -6.37 -0.35 10.24
N THR A 34 -7.67 -0.43 10.58
CA THR A 34 -8.66 0.56 10.14
C THR A 34 -8.39 1.96 10.68
N ASP A 35 -7.71 2.07 11.82
CA ASP A 35 -7.25 3.35 12.38
C ASP A 35 -6.15 4.03 11.53
N ASN A 36 -5.51 3.29 10.62
CA ASN A 36 -4.51 3.81 9.68
C ASN A 36 -5.12 4.23 8.34
N LEU A 37 -6.43 4.13 8.19
CA LEU A 37 -7.13 4.43 6.94
C LEU A 37 -7.94 5.73 7.05
N PHE A 38 -7.96 6.53 5.97
CA PHE A 38 -8.70 7.79 5.93
C PHE A 38 -10.21 7.61 5.75
N CYS A 39 -10.63 6.46 5.21
CA CYS A 39 -12.03 6.11 5.08
C CYS A 39 -12.21 4.59 5.26
N PRO A 40 -13.42 4.13 5.58
CA PRO A 40 -13.72 2.72 5.61
C PRO A 40 -13.48 2.04 4.26
N MET A 41 -12.89 0.86 4.30
CA MET A 41 -12.72 0.00 3.13
C MET A 41 -14.04 -0.70 2.80
N ASP A 42 -14.42 -0.73 1.53
CA ASP A 42 -15.58 -1.50 1.13
C ASP A 42 -15.24 -3.00 1.01
N LYS A 43 -16.28 -3.85 1.01
CA LYS A 43 -16.11 -5.31 0.99
C LYS A 43 -15.37 -5.83 -0.24
N LYS A 44 -15.51 -5.17 -1.38
CA LYS A 44 -14.82 -5.58 -2.62
C LYS A 44 -13.32 -5.38 -2.50
N VAL A 45 -12.91 -4.24 -1.95
CA VAL A 45 -11.50 -3.92 -1.74
C VAL A 45 -10.91 -4.77 -0.62
N GLU A 46 -11.63 -4.94 0.49
CA GLU A 46 -11.22 -5.82 1.59
C GLU A 46 -10.98 -7.25 1.08
N GLN A 47 -11.90 -7.78 0.25
CA GLN A 47 -11.76 -9.10 -0.35
C GLN A 47 -10.52 -9.19 -1.26
N ALA A 48 -10.21 -8.15 -2.03
CA ALA A 48 -9.02 -8.14 -2.88
C ALA A 48 -7.72 -8.26 -2.07
N TYR A 49 -7.62 -7.56 -0.93
CA TYR A 49 -6.48 -7.69 -0.02
C TYR A 49 -6.42 -9.08 0.65
N LEU A 50 -7.56 -9.68 1.01
CA LEU A 50 -7.60 -11.02 1.60
C LEU A 50 -7.21 -12.12 0.59
N GLU A 51 -7.53 -11.95 -0.68
CA GLU A 51 -7.17 -12.86 -1.78
C GLU A 51 -5.70 -12.70 -2.24
N GLY A 52 -5.05 -11.61 -1.85
CA GLY A 52 -3.63 -11.36 -2.08
C GLY A 52 -2.72 -12.30 -1.30
N ASP A 53 -1.67 -11.77 -0.68
CA ASP A 53 -0.77 -12.56 0.19
C ASP A 53 -1.35 -12.79 1.59
N GLY A 54 -2.49 -12.15 1.91
CA GLY A 54 -3.28 -12.37 3.12
C GLY A 54 -2.76 -11.69 4.40
N ASP A 55 -1.50 -11.27 4.45
CA ASP A 55 -0.90 -10.67 5.63
C ASP A 55 -1.04 -9.13 5.70
N GLU A 56 -1.74 -8.54 4.75
CA GLU A 56 -2.03 -7.10 4.74
C GLU A 56 -3.06 -6.73 5.81
N LEU A 57 -4.15 -7.50 5.89
CA LEU A 57 -5.26 -7.23 6.80
C LEU A 57 -5.27 -8.13 8.04
N LEU A 58 -4.62 -9.28 7.99
CA LEU A 58 -4.67 -10.28 9.06
C LEU A 58 -3.30 -10.44 9.76
N PRO A 59 -3.31 -10.68 11.08
CA PRO A 59 -2.10 -11.05 11.79
C PRO A 59 -1.52 -12.35 11.23
N THR A 60 -0.22 -12.42 11.11
CA THR A 60 0.48 -13.60 10.60
C THR A 60 1.42 -14.18 11.66
N LYS A 61 1.57 -15.51 11.65
CA LYS A 61 2.54 -16.20 12.49
C LYS A 61 3.85 -16.37 11.71
N LYS A 62 4.95 -15.91 12.29
CA LYS A 62 6.29 -16.07 11.74
C LYS A 62 7.21 -16.72 12.76
N ILE A 63 8.16 -17.51 12.27
CA ILE A 63 9.15 -18.16 13.14
C ILE A 63 10.47 -17.39 13.04
N TYR A 64 10.90 -16.81 14.15
CA TYR A 64 12.18 -16.13 14.27
C TYR A 64 13.04 -16.83 15.33
N GLY A 65 14.18 -17.37 14.90
CA GLY A 65 15.09 -18.07 15.83
C GLY A 65 14.45 -19.26 16.56
N GLY A 66 13.53 -19.97 15.92
CA GLY A 66 12.79 -21.11 16.49
C GLY A 66 11.63 -20.72 17.41
N ARG A 67 11.29 -19.42 17.55
CA ARG A 67 10.15 -18.94 18.34
C ARG A 67 9.05 -18.46 17.42
N GLU A 68 7.81 -18.86 17.72
CA GLU A 68 6.62 -18.33 17.06
C GLU A 68 6.37 -16.89 17.54
N VAL A 69 6.23 -15.97 16.60
CA VAL A 69 5.90 -14.56 16.83
C VAL A 69 4.69 -14.20 15.99
N ILE A 70 3.69 -13.61 16.63
CA ILE A 70 2.54 -13.03 15.93
C ILE A 70 2.95 -11.64 15.43
N CYS A 71 2.89 -11.45 14.11
CA CYS A 71 3.09 -10.16 13.47
C CYS A 71 1.73 -9.49 13.25
N PRO A 72 1.59 -8.18 13.54
CA PRO A 72 0.36 -7.46 13.25
C PRO A 72 0.10 -7.39 11.75
N PRO A 73 -1.14 -7.06 11.32
CA PRO A 73 -1.45 -6.78 9.91
C PRO A 73 -0.48 -5.73 9.35
N LYS A 74 0.05 -5.95 8.16
CA LYS A 74 1.00 -5.00 7.56
C LYS A 74 0.36 -3.62 7.35
N MET A 75 -0.92 -3.58 7.00
CA MET A 75 -1.66 -2.34 6.79
C MET A 75 -1.81 -1.49 8.07
N GLY A 76 -1.63 -2.08 9.26
CA GLY A 76 -1.54 -1.33 10.51
C GLY A 76 -0.25 -0.52 10.69
N SER A 77 0.78 -0.77 9.89
CA SER A 77 2.02 0.01 9.95
C SER A 77 1.83 1.39 9.34
N ILE A 78 2.28 2.46 10.01
CA ILE A 78 2.31 3.83 9.44
C ILE A 78 3.18 3.92 8.18
N ALA A 79 4.05 2.95 7.93
CA ALA A 79 4.92 2.85 6.76
C ALA A 79 4.43 1.77 5.77
N SER A 80 3.15 1.38 5.82
CA SER A 80 2.57 0.40 4.91
C SER A 80 2.32 1.00 3.51
N SER A 81 2.87 0.38 2.47
CA SER A 81 2.57 0.75 1.09
C SER A 81 1.10 0.49 0.73
N SER A 82 0.54 -0.60 1.25
CA SER A 82 -0.86 -0.97 1.03
C SER A 82 -1.83 0.03 1.67
N ALA A 83 -1.59 0.45 2.94
CA ALA A 83 -2.39 1.48 3.59
C ALA A 83 -2.27 2.81 2.84
N MET A 84 -1.09 3.16 2.38
CA MET A 84 -0.84 4.35 1.59
C MET A 84 -1.57 4.34 0.26
N SER A 85 -1.51 3.22 -0.47
CA SER A 85 -2.22 3.04 -1.73
C SER A 85 -3.71 3.23 -1.54
N PHE A 86 -4.27 2.61 -0.50
CA PHE A 86 -5.68 2.74 -0.19
C PHE A 86 -6.05 4.17 0.23
N ASN A 87 -5.27 4.81 1.09
CA ASN A 87 -5.51 6.19 1.53
C ASN A 87 -5.45 7.20 0.37
N LEU A 88 -4.66 6.90 -0.67
CA LEU A 88 -4.56 7.75 -1.86
C LEU A 88 -5.68 7.49 -2.88
N LEU A 89 -6.02 6.22 -3.12
CA LEU A 89 -6.89 5.82 -4.22
C LEU A 89 -8.33 5.45 -3.78
N GLY A 90 -8.53 5.14 -2.50
CA GLY A 90 -9.84 4.83 -1.91
C GLY A 90 -10.45 3.52 -2.40
N ASN A 91 -11.77 3.48 -2.44
CA ASN A 91 -12.52 2.31 -2.88
C ASN A 91 -12.68 2.21 -4.42
N GLY A 92 -12.19 3.24 -5.18
CA GLY A 92 -12.33 3.36 -6.63
C GLY A 92 -13.77 3.69 -7.10
N PRO A 93 -14.01 3.89 -8.39
CA PRO A 93 -13.02 4.02 -9.45
C PRO A 93 -12.18 5.31 -9.33
N VAL A 94 -11.03 5.35 -10.01
CA VAL A 94 -10.15 6.52 -10.00
C VAL A 94 -10.41 7.39 -11.22
N VAL A 95 -10.71 8.67 -11.00
CA VAL A 95 -10.90 9.64 -12.08
C VAL A 95 -9.63 10.45 -12.27
N VAL A 96 -9.05 10.39 -13.47
CA VAL A 96 -7.88 11.20 -13.86
C VAL A 96 -8.38 12.36 -14.73
N PRO A 97 -8.21 13.62 -14.28
CA PRO A 97 -8.57 14.81 -15.06
C PRO A 97 -7.65 15.01 -16.27
N GLU A 98 -8.11 15.86 -17.24
CA GLU A 98 -7.37 16.14 -18.48
C GLU A 98 -6.02 16.84 -18.29
N ASP A 99 -5.84 17.55 -17.18
CA ASP A 99 -4.63 18.36 -16.93
C ASP A 99 -3.49 17.58 -16.25
N TYR A 100 -3.63 16.28 -16.11
CA TYR A 100 -2.60 15.43 -15.47
C TYR A 100 -1.68 14.77 -16.49
N ALA A 101 -0.49 14.37 -16.04
CA ALA A 101 0.49 13.65 -16.87
C ALA A 101 0.05 12.23 -17.26
N LEU A 102 -1.10 11.77 -16.77
CA LEU A 102 -1.74 10.50 -17.07
C LEU A 102 -2.86 10.73 -18.09
N PRO A 103 -3.21 9.74 -18.93
CA PRO A 103 -4.38 9.85 -19.79
C PRO A 103 -5.64 10.10 -18.96
N ALA A 104 -6.41 11.12 -19.35
CA ALA A 104 -7.67 11.42 -18.70
C ALA A 104 -8.66 10.27 -18.87
N GLY A 105 -9.42 9.98 -17.83
CA GLY A 105 -10.41 8.89 -17.88
C GLY A 105 -10.86 8.43 -16.50
N THR A 106 -11.76 7.45 -16.52
CA THR A 106 -12.23 6.74 -15.33
C THR A 106 -11.68 5.33 -15.35
N TYR A 107 -10.86 5.01 -14.37
CA TYR A 107 -10.13 3.76 -14.29
C TYR A 107 -10.75 2.84 -13.22
N GLU A 108 -10.92 1.57 -13.58
CA GLU A 108 -11.16 0.53 -12.58
C GLU A 108 -9.90 0.32 -11.75
N LEU A 109 -10.10 0.16 -10.43
CA LEU A 109 -9.04 -0.01 -9.45
C LEU A 109 -9.01 -1.45 -8.93
N GLN A 110 -7.83 -2.06 -8.94
CA GLN A 110 -7.56 -3.37 -8.32
C GLN A 110 -6.32 -3.24 -7.44
N TYR A 111 -6.43 -3.70 -6.19
CA TYR A 111 -5.29 -3.77 -5.25
C TYR A 111 -4.62 -5.13 -5.29
N GLU A 112 -3.36 -5.19 -4.85
CA GLU A 112 -2.55 -6.43 -4.72
C GLU A 112 -2.58 -7.29 -6.00
N LYS A 113 -2.52 -6.63 -7.16
CA LYS A 113 -2.59 -7.31 -8.45
C LYS A 113 -1.33 -8.10 -8.73
N LYS A 114 -1.46 -9.42 -8.83
CA LYS A 114 -0.36 -10.31 -9.23
C LYS A 114 -0.19 -10.33 -10.74
N MET A 115 1.00 -9.93 -11.21
CA MET A 115 1.35 -9.88 -12.63
C MET A 115 2.29 -11.04 -12.97
N TYR A 116 1.73 -12.12 -13.46
CA TYR A 116 2.49 -13.33 -13.80
C TYR A 116 3.36 -13.19 -15.07
N THR A 117 3.07 -12.21 -15.91
CA THR A 117 3.83 -11.93 -17.16
C THR A 117 5.09 -11.11 -16.93
N ILE A 118 5.20 -10.45 -15.77
CA ILE A 118 6.36 -9.63 -15.40
C ILE A 118 7.09 -10.36 -14.28
N CYS A 119 7.64 -11.53 -14.59
CA CYS A 119 8.28 -12.37 -13.58
C CYS A 119 9.79 -12.43 -13.80
N ALA A 120 10.54 -12.19 -12.73
CA ALA A 120 11.92 -12.68 -12.60
C ALA A 120 11.88 -13.99 -11.81
N GLY A 121 11.92 -15.13 -12.50
CA GLY A 121 11.78 -16.45 -11.87
C GLY A 121 10.32 -16.88 -11.68
N ASN A 122 10.02 -17.61 -10.59
CA ASN A 122 8.69 -18.19 -10.33
C ASN A 122 7.77 -17.28 -9.46
N HIS A 123 8.19 -16.05 -9.20
CA HIS A 123 7.40 -15.13 -8.35
C HIS A 123 6.76 -14.05 -9.21
N PRO A 124 5.41 -13.92 -9.21
CA PRO A 124 4.75 -12.81 -9.88
C PRO A 124 5.14 -11.48 -9.24
N ALA A 125 5.20 -10.42 -10.04
CA ALA A 125 5.25 -9.08 -9.49
C ALA A 125 3.91 -8.78 -8.80
N ASN A 126 3.97 -8.31 -7.56
CA ASN A 126 2.79 -7.85 -6.81
C ASN A 126 2.77 -6.33 -6.86
N LEU A 127 1.69 -5.76 -7.39
CA LEU A 127 1.51 -4.32 -7.50
C LEU A 127 0.62 -3.83 -6.37
N ASP A 128 1.01 -2.75 -5.70
CA ASP A 128 0.18 -2.13 -4.66
C ASP A 128 -1.19 -1.71 -5.21
N ALA A 129 -1.23 -1.16 -6.44
CA ALA A 129 -2.48 -0.90 -7.15
C ALA A 129 -2.31 -1.01 -8.68
N PHE A 130 -3.40 -1.37 -9.34
CA PHE A 130 -3.51 -1.48 -10.79
C PHE A 130 -4.77 -0.75 -11.24
N LEU A 131 -4.60 0.21 -12.16
CA LEU A 131 -5.69 0.96 -12.77
C LEU A 131 -5.84 0.53 -14.21
N SER A 132 -7.06 0.27 -14.65
CA SER A 132 -7.34 -0.12 -16.04
C SER A 132 -8.57 0.59 -16.58
N ASP A 133 -8.49 0.95 -17.86
CA ASP A 133 -9.62 1.42 -18.65
C ASP A 133 -9.67 0.62 -19.95
N GLU A 134 -10.67 -0.25 -20.05
CA GLU A 134 -10.85 -1.10 -21.24
C GLU A 134 -11.19 -0.29 -22.49
N SER A 135 -11.86 0.85 -22.33
CA SER A 135 -12.31 1.68 -23.47
C SER A 135 -11.13 2.33 -24.19
N SER A 136 -10.15 2.84 -23.46
CA SER A 136 -8.92 3.41 -23.99
C SER A 136 -7.79 2.40 -24.16
N LYS A 137 -7.98 1.15 -23.74
CA LYS A 137 -6.95 0.10 -23.64
C LYS A 137 -5.73 0.54 -22.84
N THR A 138 -5.96 1.33 -21.80
CA THR A 138 -4.90 1.87 -20.95
C THR A 138 -4.81 1.09 -19.66
N ALA A 139 -3.58 0.76 -19.25
CA ALA A 139 -3.27 0.15 -17.98
C ALA A 139 -2.17 0.94 -17.26
N ILE A 140 -2.37 1.22 -15.97
CA ILE A 140 -1.45 1.96 -15.13
C ILE A 140 -1.06 1.07 -13.95
N PHE A 141 0.24 0.84 -13.80
CA PHE A 141 0.83 0.03 -12.72
C PHE A 141 1.31 0.97 -11.64
N CYS A 142 0.79 0.82 -10.43
CA CYS A 142 1.15 1.66 -9.30
C CYS A 142 1.92 0.84 -8.27
N GLU A 143 3.09 1.32 -7.91
CA GLU A 143 3.87 0.79 -6.81
C GLU A 143 4.25 1.93 -5.87
N MET A 144 3.85 1.81 -4.61
CA MET A 144 4.11 2.82 -3.58
C MET A 144 5.43 2.52 -2.88
N LYS A 145 6.39 3.42 -3.03
CA LYS A 145 7.70 3.26 -2.38
C LYS A 145 8.05 4.47 -1.53
N HIS A 146 8.34 4.20 -0.28
CA HIS A 146 9.01 5.17 0.61
C HIS A 146 10.45 5.40 0.14
N LYS A 147 10.66 6.24 -0.87
CA LYS A 147 12.01 6.69 -1.21
C LYS A 147 12.20 8.15 -0.81
N HIS A 148 13.12 8.38 0.15
CA HIS A 148 13.66 9.70 0.49
C HIS A 148 12.76 10.68 1.25
N LEU A 149 12.30 10.30 2.44
CA LEU A 149 11.70 11.26 3.38
C LEU A 149 12.75 12.13 4.10
N LEU A 150 13.97 12.24 3.60
CA LEU A 150 15.02 12.99 4.27
C LEU A 150 15.23 14.42 3.76
N CYS A 151 14.52 14.85 2.73
CA CYS A 151 14.57 16.24 2.25
C CYS A 151 13.26 16.59 1.57
N TYR A 152 12.45 17.40 2.21
CA TYR A 152 11.21 18.00 1.68
C TYR A 152 9.96 17.12 1.64
N ILE A 153 8.85 17.77 1.98
CA ILE A 153 7.47 17.30 2.09
C ILE A 153 6.86 16.81 0.74
N ASP A 154 7.65 16.58 -0.28
CA ASP A 154 7.20 16.20 -1.62
C ASP A 154 7.59 14.77 -1.99
N VAL A 155 7.22 13.76 -1.20
CA VAL A 155 7.87 12.48 -1.43
C VAL A 155 7.00 11.25 -1.34
N TRP A 156 5.97 11.27 -2.10
CA TRP A 156 5.43 10.02 -2.58
C TRP A 156 5.77 9.93 -4.08
N LYS A 157 6.80 9.22 -4.46
CA LYS A 157 6.97 8.85 -5.88
C LYS A 157 6.06 7.67 -6.17
N ILE A 158 4.92 7.95 -6.79
CA ILE A 158 4.18 6.97 -7.56
C ILE A 158 5.05 6.66 -8.77
N VAL A 159 5.61 5.46 -8.84
CA VAL A 159 6.22 4.98 -10.06
C VAL A 159 5.09 4.43 -10.91
N VAL A 160 4.64 5.24 -11.85
CA VAL A 160 3.64 4.82 -12.83
C VAL A 160 4.37 4.34 -14.06
N LEU A 161 4.24 3.05 -14.35
CA LEU A 161 4.70 2.46 -15.60
C LEU A 161 3.52 2.42 -16.56
N TYR A 162 3.63 3.08 -17.71
CA TYR A 162 2.66 2.99 -18.78
C TYR A 162 2.93 1.78 -19.65
N ILE A 163 1.91 0.98 -19.89
CA ILE A 163 1.87 0.06 -21.02
C ILE A 163 0.60 0.38 -21.80
N VAL A 164 0.76 0.96 -22.98
CA VAL A 164 -0.31 1.07 -23.97
C VAL A 164 -0.31 -0.24 -24.75
N LEU A 165 -1.39 -1.00 -24.66
CA LEU A 165 -1.59 -2.24 -25.42
C LEU A 165 -2.23 -1.94 -26.76
#